data_fff071a6565c3218dac09f9adb9b4c42
#
_entry.id   fff071a6565c3218dac09f9adb9b4c42
#
_cell.length_a   1.000
_cell.length_b   1.000
_cell.length_c   1.000
_cell.angle_alpha   90.00
_cell.angle_beta   90.00
_cell.angle_gamma   90.00
#
_symmetry.space_group_name_H-M   'P 1'
#
loop_
_entity.id
_entity.type
_entity.pdbx_description
1 polymer ?
#
loop_
_entity_poly.entity_id
_entity_poly.type
_entity_poly.pdbx_seq_one_letter_code
_entity_poly.pdbx_strand_id
1 'polypeptide(L)'
;MILVNDGEILTPVLNLNMLVEGMYDPNSQQTVSDTVRVYLRNINSPFQIVDSAVSVFNTSGLASLDFQNVSDGINYYINVVHRNSINAWSKSGGESFSSSILNYDFTNDSSMTYGYNVIKKGAKFCFYSGDVDKDGAVDLSDLSVIDNLASSFAVGYLNSDLNYDLLTDIADLTVADNNAFNVVTVISP
;
A
#
# COMPACT_ATOMS: atom_id res chain seq x y z
N MET A 1 5.17 -10.22 24.26
CA MET A 1 5.47 -9.66 25.61
C MET A 1 5.47 -8.17 25.45
N ILE A 2 4.44 -7.51 25.94
CA ILE A 2 4.34 -6.05 25.90
C ILE A 2 5.43 -5.49 26.81
N LEU A 3 6.31 -4.64 26.29
CA LEU A 3 7.33 -3.98 27.07
C LEU A 3 6.67 -2.97 28.01
N VAL A 4 7.05 -3.00 29.28
CA VAL A 4 6.61 -2.03 30.29
C VAL A 4 7.81 -1.14 30.59
N ASN A 5 7.77 0.13 30.20
CA ASN A 5 8.72 1.13 30.63
C ASN A 5 8.07 1.98 31.71
N ASP A 6 8.60 1.99 32.92
CA ASP A 6 8.08 2.73 34.09
C ASP A 6 6.59 2.49 34.41
N GLY A 7 6.04 1.29 34.06
CA GLY A 7 4.66 0.93 34.30
C GLY A 7 3.68 1.30 33.16
N GLU A 8 4.12 1.93 32.09
CA GLU A 8 3.30 2.16 30.90
C GLU A 8 3.39 0.99 29.91
N ILE A 9 2.22 0.57 29.43
CA ILE A 9 2.12 -0.41 28.34
C ILE A 9 2.35 0.36 27.04
N LEU A 10 3.49 0.11 26.37
CA LEU A 10 3.78 0.73 25.06
C LEU A 10 2.96 0.03 23.98
N THR A 11 2.18 0.80 23.26
CA THR A 11 1.46 0.34 22.06
C THR A 11 2.46 0.18 20.93
N PRO A 12 2.56 -1.01 20.30
CA PRO A 12 3.43 -1.21 19.14
C PRO A 12 3.03 -0.31 17.96
N VAL A 13 4.01 0.39 17.40
CA VAL A 13 3.83 1.36 16.31
C VAL A 13 4.62 0.94 15.08
N LEU A 14 3.96 0.87 13.93
CA LEU A 14 4.60 0.79 12.62
C LEU A 14 4.67 2.20 12.01
N ASN A 15 5.88 2.69 11.78
CA ASN A 15 6.14 3.86 10.93
C ASN A 15 6.38 3.37 9.52
N LEU A 16 5.41 3.59 8.65
CA LEU A 16 5.38 3.12 7.27
C LEU A 16 5.71 4.27 6.32
N ASN A 17 6.56 4.01 5.32
CA ASN A 17 6.73 4.89 4.16
C ASN A 17 6.30 4.14 2.90
N MET A 18 5.33 4.71 2.17
CA MET A 18 4.74 4.12 0.97
C MET A 18 4.35 5.20 -0.04
N LEU A 19 4.32 4.83 -1.30
CA LEU A 19 3.84 5.69 -2.39
C LEU A 19 2.95 4.86 -3.32
N VAL A 20 1.96 5.52 -3.91
CA VAL A 20 1.05 4.93 -4.90
C VAL A 20 1.32 5.58 -6.26
N GLU A 21 1.44 4.79 -7.31
CA GLU A 21 1.90 5.21 -8.63
C GLU A 21 1.12 6.40 -9.20
N GLY A 22 -0.20 6.31 -9.24
CA GLY A 22 -1.04 7.36 -9.81
C GLY A 22 -0.99 8.67 -9.01
N MET A 23 -0.75 8.57 -7.70
CA MET A 23 -0.81 9.71 -6.77
C MET A 23 0.55 10.40 -6.53
N TYR A 24 1.68 9.75 -6.88
CA TYR A 24 3.01 10.29 -6.65
C TYR A 24 3.51 11.11 -7.84
N ASP A 25 3.90 12.36 -7.60
CA ASP A 25 4.58 13.23 -8.57
C ASP A 25 6.09 13.23 -8.34
N PRO A 26 6.90 12.70 -9.27
CA PRO A 26 8.36 12.65 -9.14
C PRO A 26 9.04 14.02 -9.24
N ASN A 27 8.38 15.05 -9.79
CA ASN A 27 8.95 16.38 -9.92
C ASN A 27 8.92 17.15 -8.59
N SER A 28 7.78 17.13 -7.92
CA SER A 28 7.63 17.70 -6.58
C SER A 28 8.13 16.76 -5.48
N GLN A 29 8.32 15.46 -5.76
CA GLN A 29 8.62 14.40 -4.82
C GLN A 29 7.54 14.26 -3.74
N GLN A 30 6.31 14.54 -4.07
CA GLN A 30 5.16 14.46 -3.17
C GLN A 30 4.10 13.51 -3.71
N THR A 31 3.32 12.96 -2.79
CA THR A 31 2.10 12.20 -3.07
C THR A 31 0.88 12.95 -2.53
N VAL A 32 -0.30 12.55 -2.95
CA VAL A 32 -1.53 12.98 -2.29
C VAL A 32 -1.72 12.17 -1.02
N SER A 33 -2.22 12.82 0.04
CA SER A 33 -2.54 12.17 1.31
C SER A 33 -3.80 11.33 1.16
N ASP A 34 -3.77 10.06 1.60
CA ASP A 34 -4.93 9.16 1.52
C ASP A 34 -4.91 8.11 2.63
N THR A 35 -5.99 7.37 2.74
CA THR A 35 -6.17 6.31 3.74
C THR A 35 -5.46 5.04 3.30
N VAL A 36 -4.75 4.41 4.23
CA VAL A 36 -4.13 3.10 4.07
C VAL A 36 -4.58 2.14 5.16
N ARG A 37 -4.81 0.89 4.80
CA ARG A 37 -4.99 -0.22 5.73
C ARG A 37 -3.78 -1.12 5.69
N VAL A 38 -3.30 -1.53 6.85
CA VAL A 38 -2.21 -2.49 6.98
C VAL A 38 -2.70 -3.69 7.78
N TYR A 39 -2.41 -4.88 7.27
CA TYR A 39 -2.52 -6.13 8.01
C TYR A 39 -1.11 -6.62 8.38
N LEU A 40 -0.91 -6.96 9.64
CA LEU A 40 0.24 -7.74 10.05
C LEU A 40 -0.15 -9.21 10.00
N ARG A 41 0.64 -9.99 9.27
CA ARG A 41 0.32 -11.39 9.00
C ARG A 41 1.41 -12.32 9.48
N ASN A 42 1.02 -13.53 9.89
CA ASN A 42 1.96 -14.59 10.24
C ASN A 42 2.88 -14.89 9.04
N ILE A 43 4.17 -15.17 9.32
CA ILE A 43 5.14 -15.54 8.28
C ILE A 43 4.96 -16.96 7.74
N ASN A 44 4.15 -17.78 8.41
CA ASN A 44 3.88 -19.15 7.99
C ASN A 44 2.52 -19.25 7.29
N SER A 45 2.46 -20.05 6.23
CA SER A 45 1.21 -20.36 5.54
C SER A 45 0.17 -20.89 6.53
N PRO A 46 -1.09 -20.48 6.44
CA PRO A 46 -1.74 -19.68 5.38
C PRO A 46 -1.65 -18.14 5.59
N PHE A 47 -0.61 -17.62 6.22
CA PHE A 47 -0.35 -16.18 6.42
C PHE A 47 -1.52 -15.45 7.09
N GLN A 48 -2.05 -16.05 8.16
CA GLN A 48 -3.21 -15.51 8.88
C GLN A 48 -2.96 -14.09 9.38
N ILE A 49 -4.00 -13.27 9.35
CA ILE A 49 -3.98 -11.94 9.93
C ILE A 49 -3.84 -12.07 11.45
N VAL A 50 -2.82 -11.39 11.99
CA VAL A 50 -2.58 -11.30 13.43
C VAL A 50 -3.21 -10.02 13.98
N ASP A 51 -3.06 -8.91 13.25
CA ASP A 51 -3.62 -7.61 13.61
C ASP A 51 -3.82 -6.74 12.39
N SER A 52 -4.58 -5.65 12.54
CA SER A 52 -4.77 -4.67 11.46
C SER A 52 -4.95 -3.26 12.02
N ALA A 53 -4.47 -2.29 11.26
CA ALA A 53 -4.64 -0.88 11.57
C ALA A 53 -4.97 -0.08 10.30
N VAL A 54 -5.58 1.09 10.49
CA VAL A 54 -5.88 2.07 9.43
C VAL A 54 -5.29 3.40 9.84
N SER A 55 -4.65 4.07 8.91
CA SER A 55 -4.10 5.41 9.10
C SER A 55 -4.21 6.21 7.81
N VAL A 56 -3.83 7.47 7.87
CA VAL A 56 -3.70 8.34 6.71
C VAL A 56 -2.20 8.57 6.49
N PHE A 57 -1.69 8.27 5.30
CA PHE A 57 -0.35 8.71 4.94
C PHE A 57 -0.36 10.15 4.46
N ASN A 58 0.68 10.90 4.82
CA ASN A 58 0.82 12.31 4.47
C ASN A 58 1.41 12.51 3.06
N THR A 59 1.60 13.76 2.66
CA THR A 59 2.15 14.11 1.33
C THR A 59 3.60 13.67 1.10
N SER A 60 4.29 13.17 2.12
CA SER A 60 5.61 12.52 1.99
C SER A 60 5.52 10.99 1.95
N GLY A 61 4.30 10.42 1.98
CA GLY A 61 4.08 8.97 1.99
C GLY A 61 4.21 8.32 3.37
N LEU A 62 4.28 9.11 4.46
CA LEU A 62 4.49 8.62 5.81
C LEU A 62 3.17 8.39 6.54
N ALA A 63 3.00 7.22 7.14
CA ALA A 63 1.90 6.86 8.01
C ALA A 63 2.42 6.24 9.32
N SER A 64 1.71 6.47 10.43
CA SER A 64 1.93 5.80 11.70
C SER A 64 0.71 4.97 12.04
N LEU A 65 0.91 3.70 12.39
CA LEU A 65 -0.15 2.73 12.63
C LEU A 65 0.09 2.02 13.97
N ASP A 66 -0.91 2.04 14.84
CA ASP A 66 -0.88 1.40 16.15
C ASP A 66 -1.48 -0.01 16.09
N PHE A 67 -0.80 -0.98 16.71
CA PHE A 67 -1.21 -2.38 16.78
C PHE A 67 -1.35 -2.85 18.23
N GLN A 68 -2.22 -3.84 18.47
CA GLN A 68 -2.52 -4.31 19.82
C GLN A 68 -2.06 -5.76 20.07
N ASN A 69 -2.02 -6.57 19.01
CA ASN A 69 -1.85 -8.03 19.13
C ASN A 69 -0.51 -8.51 18.58
N VAL A 70 0.54 -7.68 18.63
CA VAL A 70 1.87 -8.02 18.16
C VAL A 70 2.89 -8.04 19.31
N SER A 71 4.02 -8.70 19.10
CA SER A 71 5.09 -8.83 20.08
C SER A 71 6.44 -8.52 19.45
N ASP A 72 7.32 -7.91 20.24
CA ASP A 72 8.71 -7.67 19.86
C ASP A 72 9.44 -8.99 19.53
N GLY A 73 10.29 -8.94 18.52
CA GLY A 73 11.12 -10.07 18.10
C GLY A 73 10.38 -11.17 17.34
N ILE A 74 9.07 -11.04 17.13
CA ILE A 74 8.30 -11.93 16.26
C ILE A 74 8.20 -11.30 14.89
N ASN A 75 8.48 -12.09 13.83
CA ASN A 75 8.38 -11.62 12.46
C ASN A 75 6.94 -11.69 11.95
N TYR A 76 6.54 -10.62 11.28
CA TYR A 76 5.25 -10.48 10.60
C TYR A 76 5.48 -10.00 9.17
N TYR A 77 4.69 -10.48 8.21
CA TYR A 77 4.56 -9.79 6.94
C TYR A 77 3.71 -8.54 7.13
N ILE A 78 4.16 -7.43 6.55
CA ILE A 78 3.37 -6.19 6.41
C ILE A 78 2.64 -6.27 5.07
N ASN A 79 1.31 -6.41 5.12
CA ASN A 79 0.47 -6.43 3.92
C ASN A 79 -0.31 -5.12 3.85
N VAL A 80 0.04 -4.30 2.87
CA VAL A 80 -0.51 -2.96 2.67
C VAL A 80 -1.64 -3.02 1.65
N VAL A 81 -2.77 -2.42 1.99
CA VAL A 81 -3.97 -2.34 1.15
C VAL A 81 -4.37 -0.89 0.96
N HIS A 82 -4.47 -0.47 -0.26
CA HIS A 82 -4.94 0.85 -0.66
C HIS A 82 -6.11 0.73 -1.67
N ARG A 83 -7.00 1.73 -1.73
CA ARG A 83 -8.27 1.66 -2.48
C ARG A 83 -8.11 1.39 -3.99
N ASN A 84 -7.03 1.88 -4.60
CA ASN A 84 -6.86 1.82 -6.06
C ASN A 84 -5.50 1.26 -6.51
N SER A 85 -4.78 0.56 -5.62
CA SER A 85 -3.54 -0.12 -5.96
C SER A 85 -3.62 -1.61 -5.66
N ILE A 86 -2.77 -2.42 -6.30
CA ILE A 86 -2.59 -3.80 -5.88
C ILE A 86 -2.12 -3.85 -4.43
N ASN A 87 -2.43 -4.95 -3.74
CA ASN A 87 -1.92 -5.17 -2.38
C ASN A 87 -0.42 -5.45 -2.43
N ALA A 88 0.34 -4.77 -1.58
CA ALA A 88 1.78 -4.98 -1.44
C ALA A 88 2.11 -5.75 -0.16
N TRP A 89 3.15 -6.57 -0.23
CA TRP A 89 3.68 -7.34 0.90
C TRP A 89 5.12 -6.95 1.17
N SER A 90 5.53 -6.90 2.43
CA SER A 90 6.92 -6.70 2.79
C SER A 90 7.79 -7.85 2.28
N LYS A 91 9.11 -7.61 2.18
CA LYS A 91 10.08 -8.59 1.68
C LYS A 91 9.98 -9.94 2.39
N SER A 92 10.54 -10.97 1.76
CA SER A 92 10.58 -12.33 2.30
C SER A 92 11.21 -12.39 3.70
N GLY A 93 10.62 -13.21 4.58
CA GLY A 93 11.05 -13.41 5.95
C GLY A 93 10.32 -12.54 6.97
N GLY A 94 9.57 -11.55 6.52
CA GLY A 94 8.84 -10.62 7.40
C GLY A 94 9.75 -9.69 8.19
N GLU A 95 9.14 -8.89 9.06
CA GLU A 95 9.78 -7.85 9.88
C GLU A 95 9.30 -7.94 11.32
N SER A 96 10.14 -7.54 12.27
CA SER A 96 9.81 -7.58 13.70
C SER A 96 9.87 -6.21 14.36
N PHE A 97 9.01 -6.02 15.36
CA PHE A 97 9.10 -4.88 16.25
C PHE A 97 10.28 -5.03 17.20
N SER A 98 10.88 -3.90 17.56
CA SER A 98 11.91 -3.79 18.59
C SER A 98 11.59 -2.59 19.46
N SER A 99 11.49 -2.79 20.77
CA SER A 99 11.03 -1.75 21.72
C SER A 99 9.70 -1.13 21.29
N SER A 100 8.77 -1.98 20.82
CA SER A 100 7.45 -1.61 20.32
C SER A 100 7.46 -0.68 19.10
N ILE A 101 8.56 -0.61 18.36
CA ILE A 101 8.66 0.20 17.12
C ILE A 101 9.12 -0.68 15.96
N LEU A 102 8.47 -0.47 14.80
CA LEU A 102 8.90 -0.99 13.51
C LEU A 102 8.92 0.15 12.49
N ASN A 103 10.05 0.38 11.83
CA ASN A 103 10.14 1.33 10.72
C ASN A 103 10.29 0.56 9.42
N TYR A 104 9.42 0.82 8.44
CA TYR A 104 9.46 0.14 7.17
C TYR A 104 9.24 1.08 5.98
N ASP A 105 10.16 1.03 5.00
CA ASP A 105 10.15 1.90 3.84
C ASP A 105 10.08 1.07 2.54
N PHE A 106 8.94 1.16 1.85
CA PHE A 106 8.72 0.53 0.54
C PHE A 106 9.27 1.35 -0.64
N THR A 107 9.72 2.59 -0.41
CA THR A 107 9.93 3.57 -1.49
C THR A 107 11.36 3.65 -2.01
N ASN A 108 12.35 3.16 -1.26
CA ASN A 108 13.77 3.36 -1.59
C ASN A 108 14.40 2.21 -2.36
N ASP A 109 13.88 0.98 -2.22
CA ASP A 109 14.42 -0.20 -2.86
C ASP A 109 13.29 -1.19 -3.18
N SER A 110 13.25 -1.72 -4.41
CA SER A 110 12.25 -2.69 -4.83
C SER A 110 12.32 -4.00 -4.04
N SER A 111 13.49 -4.36 -3.51
CA SER A 111 13.66 -5.56 -2.67
C SER A 111 12.91 -5.51 -1.34
N MET A 112 12.44 -4.34 -0.93
CA MET A 112 11.58 -4.18 0.23
C MET A 112 10.15 -4.70 -0.01
N THR A 113 9.76 -4.93 -1.26
CA THR A 113 8.47 -5.52 -1.62
C THR A 113 8.64 -6.97 -2.03
N TYR A 114 7.76 -7.85 -1.57
CA TYR A 114 7.78 -9.26 -1.95
C TYR A 114 7.66 -9.41 -3.46
N GLY A 115 8.56 -10.20 -4.05
CA GLY A 115 8.63 -10.38 -5.50
C GLY A 115 9.06 -9.12 -6.27
N TYR A 116 9.62 -8.10 -5.60
CA TYR A 116 10.00 -6.82 -6.23
C TYR A 116 8.83 -6.11 -6.92
N ASN A 117 7.61 -6.34 -6.44
CA ASN A 117 6.36 -5.97 -7.10
C ASN A 117 5.99 -4.50 -6.89
N VAL A 118 6.80 -3.61 -7.42
CA VAL A 118 6.66 -2.15 -7.40
C VAL A 118 7.16 -1.54 -8.70
N ILE A 119 6.64 -0.37 -9.05
CA ILE A 119 7.08 0.41 -10.19
C ILE A 119 8.04 1.53 -9.75
N LYS A 120 9.09 1.77 -10.53
CA LYS A 120 9.99 2.90 -10.32
C LYS A 120 9.43 4.16 -10.98
N LYS A 121 9.23 5.24 -10.19
CA LYS A 121 8.77 6.53 -10.67
C LYS A 121 9.75 7.62 -10.20
N GLY A 122 10.56 8.14 -11.12
CA GLY A 122 11.69 9.01 -10.76
C GLY A 122 12.74 8.27 -9.93
N ALA A 123 13.02 8.79 -8.72
CA ALA A 123 13.98 8.19 -7.78
C ALA A 123 13.34 7.21 -6.79
N LYS A 124 12.01 7.05 -6.80
CA LYS A 124 11.24 6.29 -5.82
C LYS A 124 10.54 5.08 -6.43
N PHE A 125 10.18 4.14 -5.56
CA PHE A 125 9.32 2.99 -5.89
C PHE A 125 7.91 3.22 -5.35
N CYS A 126 6.91 2.86 -6.14
CA CYS A 126 5.49 3.03 -5.85
C CYS A 126 4.74 1.71 -6.04
N PHE A 127 3.66 1.51 -5.29
CA PHE A 127 2.72 0.42 -5.56
C PHE A 127 1.98 0.69 -6.86
N TYR A 128 1.78 -0.34 -7.68
CA TYR A 128 1.05 -0.24 -8.93
C TYR A 128 -0.41 0.16 -8.71
N SER A 129 -0.89 1.17 -9.42
CA SER A 129 -2.30 1.59 -9.43
C SER A 129 -3.12 0.79 -10.44
N GLY A 130 -4.44 0.76 -10.26
CA GLY A 130 -5.39 0.25 -11.24
C GLY A 130 -6.25 -0.91 -10.80
N ASP A 131 -5.91 -1.62 -9.72
CA ASP A 131 -6.75 -2.68 -9.11
C ASP A 131 -7.93 -2.01 -8.38
N VAL A 132 -8.98 -1.64 -9.12
CA VAL A 132 -10.12 -0.87 -8.60
C VAL A 132 -11.26 -1.76 -8.11
N ASP A 133 -11.38 -2.99 -8.61
CA ASP A 133 -12.35 -3.98 -8.16
C ASP A 133 -11.80 -4.88 -7.03
N LYS A 134 -10.49 -4.76 -6.73
CA LYS A 134 -9.78 -5.40 -5.64
C LYS A 134 -9.70 -6.94 -5.75
N ASP A 135 -9.66 -7.45 -6.97
CA ASP A 135 -9.47 -8.89 -7.22
C ASP A 135 -7.99 -9.32 -7.17
N GLY A 136 -7.06 -8.36 -7.17
CA GLY A 136 -5.61 -8.57 -7.03
C GLY A 136 -4.87 -8.60 -8.36
N ALA A 137 -5.50 -8.28 -9.45
CA ALA A 137 -4.90 -8.06 -10.76
C ALA A 137 -5.22 -6.64 -11.25
N VAL A 138 -4.49 -6.16 -12.23
CA VAL A 138 -4.90 -4.98 -13.03
C VAL A 138 -5.17 -5.52 -14.42
N ASP A 139 -6.45 -5.57 -14.79
CA ASP A 139 -6.87 -6.18 -16.04
C ASP A 139 -8.11 -5.50 -16.68
N LEU A 140 -8.75 -6.19 -17.62
CA LEU A 140 -9.87 -5.65 -18.36
C LEU A 140 -11.10 -5.35 -17.49
N SER A 141 -11.27 -6.02 -16.34
CA SER A 141 -12.37 -5.74 -15.41
C SER A 141 -12.23 -4.34 -14.81
N ASP A 142 -11.00 -3.99 -14.38
CA ASP A 142 -10.68 -2.65 -13.86
C ASP A 142 -10.83 -1.58 -14.92
N LEU A 143 -10.26 -1.83 -16.13
CA LEU A 143 -10.36 -0.90 -17.25
C LEU A 143 -11.82 -0.61 -17.59
N SER A 144 -12.68 -1.62 -17.55
CA SER A 144 -14.12 -1.46 -17.82
C SER A 144 -14.81 -0.59 -16.77
N VAL A 145 -14.45 -0.73 -15.50
CA VAL A 145 -14.98 0.13 -14.42
C VAL A 145 -14.54 1.58 -14.62
N ILE A 146 -13.24 1.81 -14.87
CA ILE A 146 -12.70 3.15 -15.07
C ILE A 146 -13.31 3.81 -16.32
N ASP A 147 -13.37 3.11 -17.46
CA ASP A 147 -13.92 3.63 -18.72
C ASP A 147 -15.42 4.01 -18.60
N ASN A 148 -16.21 3.17 -17.93
CA ASN A 148 -17.63 3.46 -17.70
C ASN A 148 -17.82 4.71 -16.82
N LEU A 149 -17.00 4.88 -15.77
CA LEU A 149 -17.06 6.05 -14.91
C LEU A 149 -16.52 7.29 -15.59
N ALA A 150 -15.45 7.19 -16.37
CA ALA A 150 -14.92 8.28 -17.20
C ALA A 150 -15.95 8.76 -18.23
N SER A 151 -16.64 7.83 -18.89
CA SER A 151 -17.70 8.16 -19.88
C SER A 151 -18.88 8.89 -19.24
N SER A 152 -19.13 8.73 -17.95
CA SER A 152 -20.17 9.42 -17.19
C SER A 152 -19.68 10.68 -16.46
N PHE A 153 -18.41 11.06 -16.64
CA PHE A 153 -17.75 12.17 -15.93
C PHE A 153 -17.90 12.05 -14.42
N ALA A 154 -17.63 10.85 -13.88
CA ALA A 154 -17.76 10.58 -12.46
C ALA A 154 -16.75 11.40 -11.64
N VAL A 155 -17.23 12.05 -10.59
CA VAL A 155 -16.43 12.94 -9.73
C VAL A 155 -16.49 12.51 -8.27
N GLY A 156 -15.43 12.81 -7.54
CA GLY A 156 -15.33 12.60 -6.09
C GLY A 156 -14.29 11.57 -5.70
N TYR A 157 -14.33 11.12 -4.45
CA TYR A 157 -13.41 10.14 -3.89
C TYR A 157 -13.78 8.72 -4.34
N LEU A 158 -13.31 8.34 -5.52
CA LEU A 158 -13.63 7.06 -6.18
C LEU A 158 -12.40 6.17 -6.30
N ASN A 159 -12.58 4.85 -6.31
CA ASN A 159 -11.46 3.91 -6.55
C ASN A 159 -10.89 4.06 -7.96
N SER A 160 -11.70 4.53 -8.90
CA SER A 160 -11.33 4.77 -10.30
C SER A 160 -10.54 6.06 -10.53
N ASP A 161 -10.54 6.99 -9.58
CA ASP A 161 -9.69 8.18 -9.57
C ASP A 161 -8.31 7.78 -9.07
N LEU A 162 -7.41 7.43 -10.00
CA LEU A 162 -6.08 6.91 -9.68
C LEU A 162 -5.07 8.03 -9.38
N ASN A 163 -5.27 9.21 -9.96
CA ASN A 163 -4.38 10.36 -9.80
C ASN A 163 -4.83 11.33 -8.70
N TYR A 164 -6.04 11.13 -8.14
CA TYR A 164 -6.63 11.92 -7.06
C TYR A 164 -6.93 13.39 -7.45
N ASP A 165 -7.33 13.63 -8.69
CA ASP A 165 -7.81 14.95 -9.12
C ASP A 165 -9.33 15.14 -8.95
N LEU A 166 -10.00 14.15 -8.36
CA LEU A 166 -11.44 14.07 -8.08
C LEU A 166 -12.30 13.90 -9.33
N LEU A 167 -11.72 13.52 -10.45
CA LEU A 167 -12.40 13.22 -11.71
C LEU A 167 -11.89 11.87 -12.22
N THR A 168 -12.79 10.95 -12.55
CA THR A 168 -12.39 9.75 -13.29
C THR A 168 -12.39 10.07 -14.79
N ASP A 169 -11.22 9.99 -15.42
CA ASP A 169 -11.05 10.29 -16.84
C ASP A 169 -9.99 9.44 -17.55
N ILE A 170 -9.57 9.88 -18.75
CA ILE A 170 -8.59 9.17 -19.57
C ILE A 170 -7.19 9.10 -18.92
N ALA A 171 -6.86 10.01 -18.00
CA ALA A 171 -5.57 9.97 -17.28
C ALA A 171 -5.51 8.75 -16.35
N ASP A 172 -6.62 8.45 -15.66
CA ASP A 172 -6.74 7.27 -14.80
C ASP A 172 -6.71 5.99 -15.63
N LEU A 173 -7.51 5.97 -16.71
CA LEU A 173 -7.55 4.82 -17.63
C LEU A 173 -6.17 4.52 -18.20
N THR A 174 -5.37 5.55 -18.50
CA THR A 174 -4.00 5.38 -19.02
C THR A 174 -3.08 4.69 -18.04
N VAL A 175 -3.16 5.02 -16.75
CA VAL A 175 -2.37 4.36 -15.71
C VAL A 175 -2.76 2.88 -15.60
N ALA A 176 -4.06 2.60 -15.53
CA ALA A 176 -4.55 1.23 -15.42
C ALA A 176 -4.21 0.40 -16.67
N ASP A 177 -4.39 0.97 -17.89
CA ASP A 177 -4.09 0.29 -19.17
C ASP A 177 -2.62 -0.10 -19.28
N ASN A 178 -1.70 0.78 -18.88
CA ASN A 178 -0.27 0.47 -18.84
C ASN A 178 0.03 -0.71 -17.91
N ASN A 179 -0.61 -0.77 -16.76
CA ASN A 179 -0.40 -1.83 -15.77
C ASN A 179 -1.08 -3.14 -16.20
N ALA A 180 -2.26 -3.08 -16.81
CA ALA A 180 -2.93 -4.22 -17.42
C ALA A 180 -2.10 -4.83 -18.56
N PHE A 181 -1.52 -3.98 -19.44
CA PHE A 181 -0.62 -4.43 -20.50
C PHE A 181 0.60 -5.17 -19.96
N ASN A 182 1.13 -4.75 -18.81
CA ASN A 182 2.24 -5.39 -18.12
C ASN A 182 1.82 -6.59 -17.25
N VAL A 183 0.56 -6.98 -17.26
CA VAL A 183 0.01 -8.11 -16.49
C VAL A 183 0.33 -7.98 -14.99
N VAL A 184 0.12 -6.78 -14.45
CA VAL A 184 0.39 -6.50 -13.04
C VAL A 184 -0.61 -7.25 -12.16
N THR A 185 -0.09 -8.07 -11.24
CA THR A 185 -0.89 -8.82 -10.27
C THR A 185 -0.25 -8.77 -8.89
N VAL A 186 -1.01 -9.07 -7.84
CA VAL A 186 -0.46 -9.24 -6.50
C VAL A 186 0.55 -10.39 -6.47
N ILE A 187 1.72 -10.15 -5.90
CA ILE A 187 2.71 -11.19 -5.58
C ILE A 187 2.77 -11.33 -4.06
N SER A 188 2.47 -12.51 -3.56
CA SER A 188 2.41 -12.81 -2.12
C SER A 188 3.35 -13.95 -1.74
N PRO A 189 3.71 -14.09 -0.46
CA PRO A 189 4.53 -15.19 0.06
C PRO A 189 3.97 -16.57 -0.21
#